data_b4b457936465974cbbc16ce5f6e13ab5
#
_entry.id   b4b457936465974cbbc16ce5f6e13ab5
#
_cell.length_a   1.000
_cell.length_b   1.000
_cell.length_c   1.000
_cell.angle_alpha   90.00
_cell.angle_beta   90.00
_cell.angle_gamma   90.00
#
_symmetry.space_group_name_H-M   'P 1'
#
loop_
_entity.id
_entity.type
_entity.pdbx_description
1 polymer ?
#
loop_
_entity_poly.entity_id
_entity_poly.type
_entity_poly.pdbx_seq_one_letter_code
_entity_poly.pdbx_strand_id
1 'polypeptide(L)'
;FRDDAYASRQVLHLLYQNYDLFLLLLTGSYGSSQEHFVDELVAISEQHYRTLSDRQAALCGGAPPDDYTIHWMAHMQIDAFVHLLTHEREEEKALAHLQSILQYMLAGWNGLFH
;
A
#
# COMPACT_ATOMS: atom_id res chain seq x y z
N PHE A 1 -5.01 9.31 7.97
CA PHE A 1 -4.21 9.10 6.76
C PHE A 1 -2.80 9.67 6.85
N ARG A 2 -2.63 10.67 7.67
CA ARG A 2 -1.33 11.30 7.90
C ARG A 2 -0.32 10.31 8.48
N ASP A 3 -0.76 9.49 9.43
CA ASP A 3 0.07 8.45 10.03
C ASP A 3 0.41 7.36 9.01
N ASP A 4 -0.50 7.10 8.06
CA ASP A 4 -0.25 6.16 6.97
C ASP A 4 0.81 6.66 6.01
N ALA A 5 0.84 7.97 5.73
CA ALA A 5 1.88 8.54 4.88
C ALA A 5 3.26 8.37 5.52
N TYR A 6 3.35 8.59 6.83
CA TYR A 6 4.60 8.36 7.57
C TYR A 6 4.99 6.89 7.53
N ALA A 7 4.05 5.99 7.82
CA ALA A 7 4.30 4.55 7.80
C ALA A 7 4.74 4.10 6.40
N SER A 8 4.12 4.61 5.34
CA SER A 8 4.48 4.28 3.97
C SER A 8 5.92 4.67 3.65
N ARG A 9 6.36 5.84 4.12
CA ARG A 9 7.75 6.26 3.92
C ARG A 9 8.73 5.36 4.67
N GLN A 10 8.37 4.91 5.88
CA GLN A 10 9.21 3.98 6.64
C GLN A 10 9.32 2.62 5.93
N VAL A 11 8.21 2.13 5.40
CA VAL A 11 8.21 0.88 4.61
C VAL A 11 9.09 1.04 3.38
N LEU A 12 8.96 2.16 2.66
CA LEU A 12 9.78 2.41 1.47
C LEU A 12 11.26 2.40 1.82
N HIS A 13 11.64 3.07 2.91
CA HIS A 13 13.03 3.12 3.35
C HIS A 13 13.57 1.71 3.64
N LEU A 14 12.79 0.90 4.34
CA LEU A 14 13.16 -0.49 4.65
C LEU A 14 13.35 -1.30 3.36
N LEU A 15 12.43 -1.15 2.39
CA LEU A 15 12.51 -1.85 1.13
C LEU A 15 13.78 -1.48 0.36
N TYR A 16 14.15 -0.20 0.34
CA TYR A 16 15.33 0.26 -0.39
C TYR A 16 16.64 -0.08 0.32
N GLN A 17 16.63 -0.20 1.65
CA GLN A 17 17.81 -0.70 2.37
C GLN A 17 18.12 -2.17 2.06
N ASN A 18 17.11 -2.93 1.65
CA ASN A 18 17.24 -4.35 1.30
C ASN A 18 16.74 -4.57 -0.13
N TYR A 19 17.12 -3.68 -1.02
CA TYR A 19 16.53 -3.55 -2.36
C TYR A 19 16.54 -4.88 -3.14
N ASP A 20 17.70 -5.51 -3.25
CA ASP A 20 17.82 -6.73 -4.06
C ASP A 20 16.97 -7.87 -3.52
N LEU A 21 16.92 -8.01 -2.18
CA LEU A 21 16.11 -9.04 -1.54
C LEU A 21 14.62 -8.83 -1.82
N PHE A 22 14.13 -7.61 -1.58
CA PHE A 22 12.71 -7.33 -1.78
C PHE A 22 12.32 -7.34 -3.25
N LEU A 23 13.21 -6.91 -4.14
CA LEU A 23 12.95 -7.01 -5.56
C LEU A 23 12.71 -8.47 -5.96
N LEU A 24 13.54 -9.40 -5.48
CA LEU A 24 13.34 -10.82 -5.73
C LEU A 24 12.03 -11.33 -5.13
N LEU A 25 11.75 -10.98 -3.87
CA LEU A 25 10.54 -11.46 -3.18
C LEU A 25 9.26 -10.95 -3.83
N LEU A 26 9.28 -9.72 -4.35
CA LEU A 26 8.08 -9.08 -4.89
C LEU A 26 7.87 -9.31 -6.39
N THR A 27 8.91 -9.72 -7.12
CA THR A 27 8.81 -9.82 -8.59
C THR A 27 8.79 -11.24 -9.14
N GLY A 28 8.74 -12.25 -8.27
CA GLY A 28 8.41 -13.58 -8.77
C GLY A 28 9.55 -14.51 -9.07
N SER A 29 10.73 -14.21 -8.58
CA SER A 29 11.87 -15.08 -8.87
C SER A 29 11.85 -16.39 -8.08
N TYR A 30 10.95 -16.52 -7.10
CA TYR A 30 10.89 -17.67 -6.22
C TYR A 30 9.58 -18.48 -6.33
N GLY A 31 8.82 -18.30 -7.40
CA GLY A 31 7.62 -19.09 -7.64
C GLY A 31 6.59 -18.98 -6.50
N SER A 32 6.15 -20.12 -5.97
CA SER A 32 5.07 -20.18 -4.98
C SER A 32 5.40 -19.45 -3.67
N SER A 33 6.67 -19.40 -3.27
CA SER A 33 7.08 -18.71 -2.05
C SER A 33 6.81 -17.21 -2.15
N GLN A 34 7.02 -16.65 -3.32
CA GLN A 34 6.81 -15.23 -3.55
C GLN A 34 5.31 -14.89 -3.58
N GLU A 35 4.51 -15.76 -4.16
CA GLU A 35 3.06 -15.56 -4.17
C GLU A 35 2.51 -15.49 -2.76
N HIS A 36 2.97 -16.38 -1.87
CA HIS A 36 2.57 -16.34 -0.47
C HIS A 36 2.99 -15.05 0.22
N PHE A 37 4.19 -14.57 -0.08
CA PHE A 37 4.68 -13.33 0.53
C PHE A 37 3.81 -12.14 0.15
N VAL A 38 3.49 -11.99 -1.14
CA VAL A 38 2.63 -10.90 -1.61
C VAL A 38 1.23 -11.03 -1.03
N ASP A 39 0.68 -12.25 -1.02
CA ASP A 39 -0.65 -12.50 -0.45
C ASP A 39 -0.71 -12.13 1.02
N GLU A 40 0.34 -12.42 1.79
CA GLU A 40 0.42 -12.04 3.19
C GLU A 40 0.45 -10.52 3.36
N LEU A 41 1.23 -9.82 2.53
CA LEU A 41 1.28 -8.36 2.55
C LEU A 41 -0.08 -7.75 2.22
N VAL A 42 -0.76 -8.30 1.22
CA VAL A 42 -2.11 -7.85 0.85
C VAL A 42 -3.07 -8.06 2.01
N ALA A 43 -3.02 -9.21 2.68
CA ALA A 43 -3.90 -9.51 3.81
C ALA A 43 -3.67 -8.52 4.97
N ILE A 44 -2.42 -8.19 5.27
CA ILE A 44 -2.09 -7.20 6.32
C ILE A 44 -2.63 -5.82 5.92
N SER A 45 -2.43 -5.42 4.69
CA SER A 45 -2.90 -4.15 4.16
C SER A 45 -4.43 -4.07 4.18
N GLU A 46 -5.10 -5.16 3.82
CA GLU A 46 -6.56 -5.24 3.84
C GLU A 46 -7.11 -5.05 5.24
N GLN A 47 -6.50 -5.71 6.22
CA GLN A 47 -6.91 -5.56 7.62
C GLN A 47 -6.74 -4.12 8.09
N HIS A 48 -5.64 -3.49 7.72
CA HIS A 48 -5.36 -2.09 8.05
C HIS A 48 -6.42 -1.15 7.44
N TYR A 49 -6.73 -1.33 6.16
CA TYR A 49 -7.74 -0.52 5.49
C TYR A 49 -9.13 -0.75 6.07
N ARG A 50 -9.45 -1.97 6.47
CA ARG A 50 -10.73 -2.26 7.09
C ARG A 50 -10.88 -1.51 8.41
N THR A 51 -9.84 -1.54 9.25
CA THR A 51 -9.85 -0.81 10.52
C THR A 51 -10.02 0.70 10.28
N LEU A 52 -9.27 1.26 9.31
CA LEU A 52 -9.37 2.68 8.98
C LEU A 52 -10.75 3.05 8.43
N SER A 53 -11.31 2.21 7.55
CA SER A 53 -12.59 2.51 6.93
C SER A 53 -13.75 2.43 7.91
N ASP A 54 -13.70 1.48 8.84
CA ASP A 54 -14.72 1.39 9.90
C ASP A 54 -14.68 2.63 10.79
N ARG A 55 -13.48 3.08 11.14
CA ARG A 55 -13.30 4.29 11.95
C ARG A 55 -13.80 5.52 11.22
N GLN A 56 -13.44 5.66 9.94
CA GLN A 56 -13.82 6.81 9.13
C GLN A 56 -15.34 6.85 8.92
N ALA A 57 -15.94 5.70 8.63
CA ALA A 57 -17.39 5.60 8.47
C ALA A 57 -18.13 6.01 9.75
N ALA A 58 -17.62 5.58 10.90
CA ALA A 58 -18.21 5.95 12.21
C ALA A 58 -18.14 7.48 12.41
N LEU A 59 -17.03 8.09 12.03
CA LEU A 59 -16.87 9.55 12.16
C LEU A 59 -17.77 10.33 11.21
N CYS A 60 -17.99 9.82 9.99
CA CYS A 60 -18.80 10.48 8.97
C CYS A 60 -20.29 10.14 9.06
N GLY A 61 -20.65 9.16 9.90
CA GLY A 61 -22.04 8.71 10.04
C GLY A 61 -22.54 7.88 8.87
N GLY A 62 -21.63 7.36 8.05
CA GLY A 62 -21.97 6.55 6.88
C GLY A 62 -21.53 5.10 7.03
N ALA A 63 -21.68 4.35 5.96
CA ALA A 63 -21.25 2.96 5.89
C ALA A 63 -19.83 2.88 5.31
N PRO A 64 -19.01 1.89 5.75
CA PRO A 64 -17.71 1.66 5.13
C PRO A 64 -17.87 1.13 3.70
N PRO A 65 -16.82 1.25 2.86
CA PRO A 65 -16.81 0.59 1.57
C PRO A 65 -16.99 -0.93 1.70
N ASP A 66 -17.46 -1.56 0.64
CA ASP A 66 -17.68 -3.00 0.67
C ASP A 66 -16.36 -3.78 0.70
N ASP A 67 -16.47 -5.10 0.94
CA ASP A 67 -15.29 -5.96 1.07
C ASP A 67 -14.46 -6.01 -0.20
N TYR A 68 -15.12 -6.00 -1.36
CA TYR A 68 -14.41 -6.01 -2.64
C TYR A 68 -13.54 -4.76 -2.80
N THR A 69 -14.09 -3.59 -2.49
CA THR A 69 -13.36 -2.32 -2.60
C THR A 69 -12.16 -2.29 -1.67
N ILE A 70 -12.33 -2.74 -0.44
CA ILE A 70 -11.24 -2.81 0.54
C ILE A 70 -10.13 -3.74 0.04
N HIS A 71 -10.50 -4.91 -0.47
CA HIS A 71 -9.55 -5.88 -1.00
C HIS A 71 -8.78 -5.31 -2.20
N TRP A 72 -9.50 -4.65 -3.11
CA TRP A 72 -8.87 -3.99 -4.26
C TRP A 72 -7.89 -2.90 -3.84
N MET A 73 -8.25 -2.09 -2.83
CA MET A 73 -7.38 -1.04 -2.33
C MET A 73 -6.10 -1.60 -1.73
N ALA A 74 -6.20 -2.72 -1.01
CA ALA A 74 -5.02 -3.39 -0.46
C ALA A 74 -4.07 -3.86 -1.57
N HIS A 75 -4.60 -4.45 -2.62
CA HIS A 75 -3.81 -4.84 -3.78
C HIS A 75 -3.16 -3.63 -4.46
N MET A 76 -3.90 -2.56 -4.62
CA MET A 76 -3.39 -1.34 -5.26
C MET A 76 -2.21 -0.78 -4.47
N GLN A 77 -2.28 -0.78 -3.15
CA GLN A 77 -1.19 -0.27 -2.30
C GLN A 77 0.07 -1.11 -2.46
N ILE A 78 -0.06 -2.44 -2.42
CA ILE A 78 1.09 -3.33 -2.58
C ILE A 78 1.67 -3.20 -3.99
N ASP A 79 0.82 -3.13 -5.00
CA ASP A 79 1.26 -2.92 -6.39
C ASP A 79 2.02 -1.61 -6.56
N ALA A 80 1.64 -0.56 -5.84
CA ALA A 80 2.37 0.71 -5.90
C ALA A 80 3.81 0.54 -5.42
N PHE A 81 4.04 -0.18 -4.34
CA PHE A 81 5.40 -0.45 -3.86
C PHE A 81 6.18 -1.34 -4.82
N VAL A 82 5.55 -2.37 -5.38
CA VAL A 82 6.19 -3.23 -6.38
C VAL A 82 6.59 -2.40 -7.60
N HIS A 83 5.69 -1.53 -8.05
CA HIS A 83 5.96 -0.65 -9.19
C HIS A 83 7.16 0.27 -8.92
N LEU A 84 7.20 0.86 -7.72
CA LEU A 84 8.33 1.73 -7.35
C LEU A 84 9.66 0.95 -7.36
N LEU A 85 9.68 -0.24 -6.74
CA LEU A 85 10.90 -1.05 -6.70
C LEU A 85 11.37 -1.47 -8.08
N THR A 86 10.44 -1.77 -8.99
CA THR A 86 10.79 -2.26 -10.32
C THR A 86 11.13 -1.15 -11.31
N HIS A 87 10.72 0.10 -11.03
CA HIS A 87 10.89 1.22 -11.96
C HIS A 87 11.81 2.32 -11.46
N GLU A 88 12.12 2.35 -10.16
CA GLU A 88 13.00 3.37 -9.62
C GLU A 88 13.99 2.76 -8.65
N ARG A 89 15.28 2.85 -8.97
CA ARG A 89 16.33 2.28 -8.14
C ARG A 89 16.79 3.21 -7.02
N GLU A 90 16.62 4.51 -7.19
CA GLU A 90 17.08 5.50 -6.22
C GLU A 90 15.97 5.81 -5.21
N GLU A 91 16.28 5.64 -3.93
CA GLU A 91 15.30 5.83 -2.85
C GLU A 91 14.71 7.25 -2.84
N GLU A 92 15.54 8.28 -3.04
CA GLU A 92 15.07 9.67 -3.01
C GLU A 92 14.05 9.95 -4.10
N LYS A 93 14.28 9.42 -5.30
CA LYS A 93 13.34 9.57 -6.42
C LYS A 93 12.07 8.77 -6.15
N ALA A 94 12.21 7.57 -5.61
CA ALA A 94 11.06 6.74 -5.23
C ALA A 94 10.22 7.45 -4.18
N LEU A 95 10.85 8.12 -3.21
CA LEU A 95 10.12 8.87 -2.20
C LEU A 95 9.30 10.01 -2.82
N ALA A 96 9.86 10.72 -3.80
CA ALA A 96 9.13 11.77 -4.51
C ALA A 96 7.92 11.20 -5.26
N HIS A 97 8.10 10.05 -5.92
CA HIS A 97 6.97 9.37 -6.60
C HIS A 97 5.93 8.91 -5.60
N LEU A 98 6.37 8.37 -4.45
CA LEU A 98 5.46 7.91 -3.40
C LEU A 98 4.58 9.06 -2.90
N GLN A 99 5.12 10.25 -2.76
CA GLN A 99 4.34 11.42 -2.32
C GLN A 99 3.18 11.69 -3.28
N SER A 100 3.43 11.62 -4.58
CA SER A 100 2.36 11.80 -5.60
C SER A 100 1.34 10.68 -5.53
N ILE A 101 1.78 9.44 -5.34
CA ILE A 101 0.89 8.28 -5.20
C ILE A 101 0.01 8.45 -3.97
N LEU A 102 0.58 8.87 -2.84
CA LEU A 102 -0.17 9.08 -1.61
C LEU A 102 -1.21 10.20 -1.76
N GLN A 103 -0.88 11.27 -2.47
CA GLN A 103 -1.86 12.33 -2.75
C GLN A 103 -3.05 11.80 -3.53
N TYR A 104 -2.78 10.99 -4.56
CA TYR A 104 -3.83 10.35 -5.35
C TYR A 104 -4.68 9.43 -4.49
N MET A 105 -4.05 8.61 -3.67
CA MET A 105 -4.75 7.66 -2.80
C MET A 105 -5.58 8.38 -1.75
N LEU A 106 -5.06 9.48 -1.17
CA LEU A 106 -5.79 10.27 -0.19
C LEU A 106 -7.03 10.90 -0.79
N ALA A 107 -6.92 11.47 -1.99
CA ALA A 107 -8.06 12.07 -2.67
C ALA A 107 -9.15 11.03 -2.96
N GLY A 108 -8.75 9.84 -3.43
CA GLY A 108 -9.67 8.73 -3.65
C GLY A 108 -10.32 8.24 -2.37
N TRP A 109 -9.52 8.10 -1.31
CA TRP A 109 -10.00 7.70 0.01
C TRP A 109 -11.08 8.67 0.51
N ASN A 110 -10.79 9.96 0.49
CA ASN A 110 -11.75 10.97 0.93
C ASN A 110 -13.04 10.94 0.10
N GLY A 111 -12.94 10.59 -1.17
CA GLY A 111 -14.09 10.47 -2.05
C GLY A 111 -15.04 9.32 -1.72
N LEU A 112 -14.58 8.32 -0.95
CA LEU A 112 -15.43 7.20 -0.54
C LEU A 112 -16.33 7.53 0.64
N PHE A 113 -16.06 8.62 1.36
CA PHE A 113 -16.78 8.95 2.60
C PHE A 113 -17.48 10.31 2.46
N HIS A 114 -18.63 10.29 1.86
CA HIS A 114 -19.46 11.50 1.70
C HIS A 114 -20.64 11.55 2.64
#